data_9ad7bf33fb02a07dd3afc7ecb22cbbf5
#
_entry.id   9ad7bf33fb02a07dd3afc7ecb22cbbf5
#
_cell.length_a   1.000
_cell.length_b   1.000
_cell.length_c   1.000
_cell.angle_alpha   90.00
_cell.angle_beta   90.00
_cell.angle_gamma   90.00
#
_symmetry.space_group_name_H-M   'P 1'
#
loop_
_entity.id
_entity.type
_entity.pdbx_description
1 polymer ?
#
loop_
_entity_poly.entity_id
_entity_poly.type
_entity_poly.pdbx_seq_one_letter_code
_entity_poly.pdbx_strand_id
1 'polypeptide(L)'
;MKKELATFALLVVLCAIVTVLNPRFVSAANLQNTARLIGAFGIVSLGLGLVIIAGGIDLSVGSAFALLGVLLSIMLTEWHVAWPAAVLIMLALGALIGAIHGWLITRLGLQPFIVTLCGLLLYRGLARFIADDETKGFGDAAGFETLQRLATRSLFHVPTPFVALVVVSVVMWVVLHRSVYGRHLYATGRNETAATYSGVNARRVVVSAYVILGVLTGVAAIVFAFYTNSISPSSHGNFFELYAIAAAVLGGCSLRGGEGSVVGILLGTTLLQVLQNLVNLLGIPSSLNFAVMGGVILIGVVGDQVLQRRAAGVRAQ
;
A
#
# COMPACT_ATOMS: atom_id res chain seq x y z
N MET A 1 -4.06 -19.52 6.34
CA MET A 1 -3.30 -20.66 5.75
C MET A 1 -3.84 -21.13 4.41
N LYS A 2 -5.13 -21.58 4.27
CA LYS A 2 -5.60 -22.09 2.96
C LYS A 2 -5.64 -21.02 1.85
N LYS A 3 -6.07 -19.80 2.15
CA LYS A 3 -6.11 -18.68 1.20
C LYS A 3 -4.70 -18.23 0.80
N GLU A 4 -3.79 -18.06 1.75
CA GLU A 4 -2.39 -17.70 1.52
C GLU A 4 -1.68 -18.71 0.63
N LEU A 5 -1.91 -20.01 0.87
CA LEU A 5 -1.35 -21.08 0.03
C LEU A 5 -1.88 -21.03 -1.41
N ALA A 6 -3.16 -20.74 -1.59
CA ALA A 6 -3.76 -20.58 -2.92
C ALA A 6 -3.17 -19.37 -3.65
N THR A 7 -3.02 -18.21 -2.98
CA THR A 7 -2.40 -17.02 -3.56
C THR A 7 -0.91 -17.28 -3.88
N PHE A 8 -0.20 -17.99 -3.02
CA PHE A 8 1.18 -18.39 -3.27
C PHE A 8 1.30 -19.31 -4.50
N ALA A 9 0.45 -20.33 -4.58
CA ALA A 9 0.43 -21.23 -5.74
C ALA A 9 0.13 -20.46 -7.04
N LEU A 10 -0.84 -19.53 -7.01
CA LEU A 10 -1.16 -18.68 -8.15
C LEU A 10 0.04 -17.80 -8.55
N LEU A 11 0.75 -17.23 -7.59
CA LEU A 11 1.96 -16.44 -7.83
C LEU A 11 3.05 -17.29 -8.51
N VAL A 12 3.31 -18.50 -8.01
CA VAL A 12 4.31 -19.39 -8.60
C VAL A 12 3.94 -19.76 -10.04
N VAL A 13 2.69 -20.12 -10.30
CA VAL A 13 2.18 -20.43 -11.64
C VAL A 13 2.32 -19.21 -12.55
N LEU A 14 1.96 -18.02 -12.09
CA LEU A 14 2.11 -16.79 -12.86
C LEU A 14 3.59 -16.52 -13.20
N CYS A 15 4.49 -16.60 -12.22
CA CYS A 15 5.93 -16.43 -12.46
C CYS A 15 6.45 -17.44 -13.49
N ALA A 16 6.04 -18.70 -13.42
CA ALA A 16 6.42 -19.72 -14.39
C ALA A 16 5.92 -19.36 -15.81
N ILE A 17 4.64 -18.98 -15.94
CA ILE A 17 4.06 -18.56 -17.23
C ILE A 17 4.82 -17.36 -17.79
N VAL A 18 5.07 -16.32 -16.96
CA VAL A 18 5.77 -15.10 -17.39
C VAL A 18 7.19 -15.43 -17.86
N THR A 19 7.89 -16.30 -17.14
CA THR A 19 9.25 -16.73 -17.51
C THR A 19 9.28 -17.43 -18.87
N VAL A 20 8.29 -18.28 -19.16
CA VAL A 20 8.17 -18.97 -20.45
C VAL A 20 7.82 -18.01 -21.58
N LEU A 21 6.90 -17.07 -21.34
CA LEU A 21 6.46 -16.09 -22.34
C LEU A 21 7.54 -15.05 -22.64
N ASN A 22 8.31 -14.62 -21.64
CA ASN A 22 9.37 -13.64 -21.82
C ASN A 22 10.55 -13.91 -20.84
N PRO A 23 11.64 -14.53 -21.32
CA PRO A 23 12.82 -14.83 -20.49
C PRO A 23 13.48 -13.59 -19.85
N ARG A 24 13.22 -12.38 -20.35
CA ARG A 24 13.69 -11.13 -19.72
C ARG A 24 13.11 -10.94 -18.31
N PHE A 25 12.01 -11.63 -17.98
CA PHE A 25 11.41 -11.59 -16.65
C PHE A 25 12.41 -11.92 -15.55
N VAL A 26 13.22 -12.96 -15.72
CA VAL A 26 14.23 -13.40 -14.75
C VAL A 26 15.57 -12.65 -14.85
N SER A 27 15.69 -11.65 -15.72
CA SER A 27 16.90 -10.82 -15.78
C SER A 27 17.10 -10.05 -14.47
N ALA A 28 18.37 -9.89 -14.06
CA ALA A 28 18.72 -9.17 -12.83
C ALA A 28 18.14 -7.74 -12.78
N ALA A 29 18.18 -7.03 -13.92
CA ALA A 29 17.63 -5.68 -14.03
C ALA A 29 16.12 -5.65 -13.82
N ASN A 30 15.36 -6.58 -14.43
CA ASN A 30 13.91 -6.66 -14.28
C ASN A 30 13.51 -7.07 -12.86
N LEU A 31 14.20 -8.06 -12.27
CA LEU A 31 13.94 -8.49 -10.89
C LEU A 31 14.20 -7.37 -9.89
N GLN A 32 15.30 -6.61 -10.05
CA GLN A 32 15.58 -5.45 -9.19
C GLN A 32 14.52 -4.36 -9.34
N ASN A 33 14.10 -4.06 -10.58
CA ASN A 33 13.06 -3.06 -10.82
C ASN A 33 11.72 -3.49 -10.22
N THR A 34 11.33 -4.75 -10.42
CA THR A 34 10.10 -5.32 -9.84
C THR A 34 10.17 -5.31 -8.30
N ALA A 35 11.32 -5.65 -7.71
CA ALA A 35 11.52 -5.60 -6.27
C ALA A 35 11.39 -4.17 -5.71
N ARG A 36 11.89 -3.15 -6.41
CA ARG A 36 11.70 -1.74 -6.01
C ARG A 36 10.23 -1.36 -5.95
N LEU A 37 9.46 -1.73 -6.97
CA LEU A 37 8.03 -1.45 -7.03
C LEU A 37 7.27 -2.24 -5.95
N ILE A 38 7.56 -3.53 -5.76
CA ILE A 38 7.00 -4.34 -4.66
C ILE A 38 7.30 -3.66 -3.31
N GLY A 39 8.51 -3.12 -3.16
CA GLY A 39 8.91 -2.40 -1.95
C GLY A 39 8.01 -1.22 -1.62
N ALA A 40 7.86 -0.28 -2.56
CA ALA A 40 7.06 0.92 -2.35
C ALA A 40 5.56 0.61 -2.19
N PHE A 41 4.99 -0.21 -3.10
CA PHE A 41 3.57 -0.59 -3.06
C PHE A 41 3.24 -1.47 -1.85
N GLY A 42 4.14 -2.38 -1.46
CA GLY A 42 3.92 -3.28 -0.33
C GLY A 42 3.81 -2.55 1.00
N ILE A 43 4.58 -1.47 1.19
CA ILE A 43 4.50 -0.63 2.39
C ILE A 43 3.10 -0.01 2.50
N VAL A 44 2.59 0.58 1.41
CA VAL A 44 1.23 1.14 1.36
C VAL A 44 0.17 0.06 1.58
N SER A 45 0.32 -1.09 0.90
CA SER A 45 -0.63 -2.20 1.00
C SER A 45 -0.72 -2.78 2.41
N LEU A 46 0.40 -2.84 3.15
CA LEU A 46 0.42 -3.26 4.56
C LEU A 46 -0.38 -2.29 5.44
N GLY A 47 -0.18 -0.98 5.26
CA GLY A 47 -0.94 0.02 6.00
C GLY A 47 -2.44 -0.05 5.70
N LEU A 48 -2.79 -0.13 4.41
CA LEU A 48 -4.19 -0.23 3.99
C LEU A 48 -4.84 -1.55 4.45
N GLY A 49 -4.08 -2.64 4.45
CA GLY A 49 -4.52 -3.93 4.99
C GLY A 49 -4.91 -3.85 6.47
N LEU A 50 -4.20 -3.06 7.30
CA LEU A 50 -4.61 -2.83 8.69
C LEU A 50 -5.96 -2.12 8.77
N VAL A 51 -6.15 -1.08 7.97
CA VAL A 51 -7.41 -0.34 7.92
C VAL A 51 -8.55 -1.27 7.48
N ILE A 52 -8.33 -2.12 6.47
CA ILE A 52 -9.31 -3.12 6.04
C ILE A 52 -9.61 -4.13 7.15
N ILE A 53 -8.61 -4.64 7.84
CA ILE A 53 -8.79 -5.57 8.98
C ILE A 53 -9.58 -4.89 10.10
N ALA A 54 -9.42 -3.58 10.33
CA ALA A 54 -10.22 -2.81 11.27
C ALA A 54 -11.68 -2.59 10.83
N GLY A 55 -12.05 -2.99 9.61
CA GLY A 55 -13.39 -2.75 9.02
C GLY A 55 -13.52 -1.40 8.31
N GLY A 56 -12.40 -0.69 8.08
CA GLY A 56 -12.35 0.56 7.34
C GLY A 56 -11.92 0.40 5.88
N ILE A 57 -11.90 1.51 5.16
CA ILE A 57 -11.35 1.65 3.82
C ILE A 57 -10.70 3.02 3.70
N ASP A 58 -9.64 3.15 2.90
CA ASP A 58 -9.03 4.44 2.61
C ASP A 58 -8.79 4.60 1.11
N LEU A 59 -9.51 5.52 0.50
CA LEU A 59 -9.38 5.88 -0.91
C LEU A 59 -8.39 7.03 -1.14
N SER A 60 -7.94 7.69 -0.08
CA SER A 60 -7.09 8.88 -0.19
C SER A 60 -5.60 8.56 -0.26
N VAL A 61 -5.21 7.32 0.03
CA VAL A 61 -3.81 6.93 0.21
C VAL A 61 -2.94 7.29 -0.99
N GLY A 62 -3.45 7.14 -2.23
CA GLY A 62 -2.70 7.49 -3.43
C GLY A 62 -2.51 9.00 -3.62
N SER A 63 -3.51 9.79 -3.29
CA SER A 63 -3.42 11.26 -3.33
C SER A 63 -2.60 11.83 -2.17
N ALA A 64 -2.70 11.26 -0.97
CA ALA A 64 -1.85 11.59 0.17
C ALA A 64 -0.37 11.28 -0.13
N PHE A 65 -0.11 10.14 -0.78
CA PHE A 65 1.22 9.77 -1.28
C PHE A 65 1.80 10.83 -2.23
N ALA A 66 1.02 11.30 -3.22
CA ALA A 66 1.46 12.34 -4.14
C ALA A 66 1.71 13.68 -3.43
N LEU A 67 0.81 14.09 -2.53
CA LEU A 67 0.95 15.32 -1.75
C LEU A 67 2.22 15.29 -0.89
N LEU A 68 2.44 14.19 -0.16
CA LEU A 68 3.63 14.04 0.67
C LEU A 68 4.90 14.04 -0.18
N GLY A 69 4.91 13.38 -1.35
CA GLY A 69 6.05 13.38 -2.26
C GLY A 69 6.35 14.77 -2.84
N VAL A 70 5.34 15.54 -3.23
CA VAL A 70 5.48 16.93 -3.69
C VAL A 70 6.07 17.81 -2.59
N LEU A 71 5.51 17.74 -1.38
CA LEU A 71 6.02 18.50 -0.24
C LEU A 71 7.46 18.14 0.10
N LEU A 72 7.82 16.84 0.01
CA LEU A 72 9.22 16.41 0.21
C LEU A 72 10.15 17.09 -0.79
N SER A 73 9.79 17.08 -2.07
CA SER A 73 10.61 17.71 -3.11
C SER A 73 10.79 19.20 -2.83
N ILE A 74 9.70 19.94 -2.62
CA ILE A 74 9.72 21.38 -2.36
C ILE A 74 10.55 21.72 -1.09
N MET A 75 10.35 20.96 -0.01
CA MET A 75 11.11 21.18 1.23
C MET A 75 12.61 21.00 1.05
N LEU A 76 13.02 20.04 0.24
CA LEU A 76 14.44 19.76 0.02
C LEU A 76 15.06 20.72 -1.00
N THR A 77 14.36 21.05 -2.08
CA THR A 77 14.93 21.79 -3.22
C THR A 77 14.65 23.27 -3.20
N GLU A 78 13.48 23.71 -2.74
CA GLU A 78 13.08 25.12 -2.73
C GLU A 78 13.25 25.76 -1.34
N TRP A 79 12.84 25.07 -0.28
CA TRP A 79 12.92 25.61 1.09
C TRP A 79 14.23 25.24 1.79
N HIS A 80 15.07 24.41 1.18
CA HIS A 80 16.36 23.97 1.71
C HIS A 80 16.29 23.44 3.15
N VAL A 81 15.18 22.75 3.48
CA VAL A 81 15.01 22.10 4.79
C VAL A 81 15.99 20.93 4.89
N ALA A 82 16.69 20.84 6.03
CA ALA A 82 17.60 19.72 6.28
C ALA A 82 16.84 18.39 6.13
N TRP A 83 17.41 17.44 5.38
CA TRP A 83 16.71 16.19 5.04
C TRP A 83 16.17 15.39 6.23
N PRO A 84 16.84 15.34 7.42
CA PRO A 84 16.26 14.62 8.57
C PRO A 84 14.98 15.28 9.08
N ALA A 85 14.91 16.63 9.07
CA ALA A 85 13.72 17.38 9.43
C ALA A 85 12.61 17.18 8.39
N ALA A 86 12.96 17.22 7.10
CA ALA A 86 11.99 16.95 6.01
C ALA A 86 11.36 15.55 6.16
N VAL A 87 12.16 14.51 6.42
CA VAL A 87 11.66 13.15 6.66
C VAL A 87 10.70 13.11 7.86
N LEU A 88 11.08 13.71 8.99
CA LEU A 88 10.24 13.75 10.19
C LEU A 88 8.93 14.49 9.93
N ILE A 89 8.96 15.61 9.22
CA ILE A 89 7.77 16.36 8.85
C ILE A 89 6.87 15.51 7.94
N MET A 90 7.42 14.77 6.97
CA MET A 90 6.63 13.90 6.11
C MET A 90 5.92 12.81 6.90
N LEU A 91 6.60 12.15 7.83
CA LEU A 91 6.00 11.13 8.67
C LEU A 91 4.94 11.72 9.61
N ALA A 92 5.20 12.90 10.17
CA ALA A 92 4.24 13.61 11.01
C ALA A 92 2.99 14.06 10.23
N LEU A 93 3.15 14.58 9.01
CA LEU A 93 2.02 14.93 8.14
C LEU A 93 1.22 13.70 7.73
N GLY A 94 1.86 12.60 7.38
CA GLY A 94 1.19 11.33 7.12
C GLY A 94 0.38 10.86 8.34
N ALA A 95 0.99 10.88 9.53
CA ALA A 95 0.32 10.55 10.79
C ALA A 95 -0.87 11.49 11.07
N LEU A 96 -0.73 12.78 10.80
CA LEU A 96 -1.79 13.78 10.97
C LEU A 96 -2.98 13.53 10.03
N ILE A 97 -2.71 13.24 8.75
CA ILE A 97 -3.74 12.86 7.78
C ILE A 97 -4.51 11.64 8.31
N GLY A 98 -3.81 10.59 8.71
CA GLY A 98 -4.44 9.41 9.29
C GLY A 98 -5.21 9.69 10.58
N ALA A 99 -4.68 10.54 11.45
CA ALA A 99 -5.35 10.94 12.69
C ALA A 99 -6.65 11.71 12.41
N ILE A 100 -6.64 12.62 11.42
CA ILE A 100 -7.85 13.35 10.99
C ILE A 100 -8.90 12.38 10.47
N HIS A 101 -8.53 11.44 9.57
CA HIS A 101 -9.46 10.43 9.06
C HIS A 101 -10.04 9.60 10.19
N GLY A 102 -9.17 9.01 11.03
CA GLY A 102 -9.62 8.21 12.16
C GLY A 102 -10.51 8.97 13.13
N TRP A 103 -10.23 10.25 13.37
CA TRP A 103 -11.05 11.11 14.23
C TRP A 103 -12.42 11.40 13.61
N LEU A 104 -12.49 11.77 12.32
CA LEU A 104 -13.74 12.01 11.60
C LEU A 104 -14.63 10.77 11.60
N ILE A 105 -14.05 9.61 11.36
CA ILE A 105 -14.77 8.33 11.32
C ILE A 105 -15.29 7.96 12.71
N THR A 106 -14.43 8.04 13.74
CA THR A 106 -14.78 7.48 15.06
C THR A 106 -15.52 8.46 15.98
N ARG A 107 -15.31 9.76 15.80
CA ARG A 107 -15.94 10.79 16.66
C ARG A 107 -17.20 11.37 16.05
N LEU A 108 -17.19 11.64 14.74
CA LEU A 108 -18.35 12.17 14.03
C LEU A 108 -19.23 11.06 13.43
N GLY A 109 -18.79 9.79 13.48
CA GLY A 109 -19.55 8.67 12.95
C GLY A 109 -19.68 8.69 11.42
N LEU A 110 -18.77 9.38 10.71
CA LEU A 110 -18.80 9.45 9.27
C LEU A 110 -18.35 8.11 8.65
N GLN A 111 -18.95 7.77 7.53
CA GLN A 111 -18.55 6.56 6.81
C GLN A 111 -17.10 6.68 6.29
N PRO A 112 -16.24 5.67 6.51
CA PRO A 112 -14.86 5.67 6.04
C PRO A 112 -14.72 6.00 4.55
N PHE A 113 -15.59 5.45 3.72
CA PHE A 113 -15.63 5.70 2.28
C PHE A 113 -15.78 7.19 1.97
N ILE A 114 -16.72 7.88 2.61
CA ILE A 114 -16.99 9.31 2.35
C ILE A 114 -15.80 10.17 2.81
N VAL A 115 -15.30 9.93 4.03
CA VAL A 115 -14.16 10.69 4.58
C VAL A 115 -12.95 10.58 3.66
N THR A 116 -12.62 9.38 3.24
CA THR A 116 -11.41 9.14 2.44
C THR A 116 -11.58 9.50 0.96
N LEU A 117 -12.81 9.43 0.42
CA LEU A 117 -13.13 9.99 -0.90
C LEU A 117 -12.94 11.51 -0.92
N CYS A 118 -13.41 12.21 0.10
CA CYS A 118 -13.14 13.65 0.24
C CYS A 118 -11.64 13.91 0.38
N GLY A 119 -10.92 13.08 1.15
CA GLY A 119 -9.46 13.14 1.28
C GLY A 119 -8.76 12.95 -0.06
N LEU A 120 -9.20 12.00 -0.88
CA LEU A 120 -8.66 11.76 -2.23
C LEU A 120 -8.70 13.03 -3.07
N LEU A 121 -9.84 13.70 -3.12
CA LEU A 121 -10.01 14.94 -3.90
C LEU A 121 -9.21 16.09 -3.29
N LEU A 122 -9.29 16.26 -1.97
CA LEU A 122 -8.59 17.32 -1.25
C LEU A 122 -7.07 17.23 -1.43
N TYR A 123 -6.48 16.08 -1.13
CA TYR A 123 -5.03 15.90 -1.19
C TYR A 123 -4.50 15.96 -2.62
N ARG A 124 -5.27 15.44 -3.60
CA ARG A 124 -4.92 15.57 -5.02
C ARG A 124 -4.95 17.03 -5.47
N GLY A 125 -5.99 17.76 -5.09
CA GLY A 125 -6.11 19.19 -5.37
C GLY A 125 -4.99 20.01 -4.74
N LEU A 126 -4.65 19.76 -3.47
CA LEU A 126 -3.56 20.42 -2.78
C LEU A 126 -2.20 20.08 -3.41
N ALA A 127 -1.94 18.81 -3.77
CA ALA A 127 -0.71 18.42 -4.43
C ALA A 127 -0.50 19.16 -5.74
N ARG A 128 -1.55 19.25 -6.56
CA ARG A 128 -1.52 19.98 -7.85
C ARG A 128 -1.34 21.48 -7.64
N PHE A 129 -2.07 22.07 -6.72
CA PHE A 129 -2.00 23.50 -6.42
C PHE A 129 -0.60 23.90 -5.91
N ILE A 130 -0.05 23.16 -4.94
CA ILE A 130 1.26 23.47 -4.34
C ILE A 130 2.41 23.26 -5.36
N ALA A 131 2.23 22.34 -6.29
CA ALA A 131 3.23 22.07 -7.33
C ALA A 131 3.02 22.91 -8.61
N ASP A 132 2.04 23.81 -8.65
CA ASP A 132 1.62 24.53 -9.87
C ASP A 132 1.29 23.59 -11.03
N ASP A 133 0.75 22.40 -10.71
CA ASP A 133 0.47 21.29 -11.61
C ASP A 133 1.72 20.73 -12.34
N GLU A 134 2.91 21.11 -11.91
CA GLU A 134 4.18 20.69 -12.50
C GLU A 134 4.78 19.49 -11.76
N THR A 135 5.55 18.69 -12.49
CA THR A 135 6.34 17.61 -11.90
C THR A 135 7.53 18.20 -11.15
N LYS A 136 7.61 17.94 -9.83
CA LYS A 136 8.72 18.39 -8.99
C LYS A 136 9.84 17.34 -8.99
N GLY A 137 11.05 17.77 -9.34
CA GLY A 137 12.26 16.94 -9.33
C GLY A 137 13.14 17.25 -8.12
N PHE A 138 14.22 16.46 -7.95
CA PHE A 138 15.16 16.64 -6.84
C PHE A 138 16.47 17.34 -7.27
N GLY A 139 16.62 17.67 -8.57
CA GLY A 139 17.80 18.39 -9.09
C GLY A 139 19.13 17.71 -8.73
N ASP A 140 20.14 18.52 -8.49
CA ASP A 140 21.50 18.08 -8.17
C ASP A 140 21.70 17.78 -6.66
N ALA A 141 20.73 17.27 -6.01
CA ALA A 141 20.79 16.63 -4.68
C ALA A 141 21.64 17.36 -3.58
N ALA A 142 21.83 18.67 -3.69
CA ALA A 142 22.64 19.42 -2.74
C ALA A 142 22.00 19.43 -1.35
N GLY A 143 22.72 18.88 -0.36
CA GLY A 143 22.29 18.83 1.05
C GLY A 143 21.43 17.62 1.44
N PHE A 144 21.08 16.73 0.52
CA PHE A 144 20.34 15.50 0.82
C PHE A 144 20.86 14.24 0.10
N GLU A 145 22.11 14.26 -0.35
CA GLU A 145 22.79 13.13 -1.02
C GLU A 145 22.76 11.85 -0.16
N THR A 146 22.85 12.01 1.15
CA THR A 146 22.76 10.87 2.08
C THR A 146 21.41 10.20 2.01
N LEU A 147 20.33 10.96 2.04
CA LEU A 147 18.96 10.45 1.92
C LEU A 147 18.74 9.79 0.56
N GLN A 148 19.17 10.43 -0.52
CA GLN A 148 19.08 9.89 -1.86
C GLN A 148 19.84 8.56 -1.97
N ARG A 149 21.09 8.50 -1.47
CA ARG A 149 21.87 7.25 -1.44
C ARG A 149 21.17 6.17 -0.63
N LEU A 150 20.63 6.50 0.53
CA LEU A 150 19.87 5.54 1.35
C LEU A 150 18.64 5.00 0.62
N ALA A 151 17.91 5.84 -0.09
CA ALA A 151 16.69 5.44 -0.79
C ALA A 151 16.95 4.67 -2.09
N THR A 152 18.06 4.95 -2.80
CA THR A 152 18.37 4.36 -4.12
C THR A 152 19.37 3.22 -4.10
N ARG A 153 20.12 3.06 -3.01
CA ARG A 153 21.17 2.03 -2.87
C ARG A 153 20.58 0.62 -2.95
N SER A 154 21.41 -0.32 -3.39
CA SER A 154 21.14 -1.74 -3.26
C SER A 154 22.03 -2.33 -2.16
N LEU A 155 21.43 -3.01 -1.20
CA LEU A 155 22.15 -3.76 -0.16
C LEU A 155 22.23 -5.22 -0.62
N PHE A 156 23.46 -5.74 -0.84
CA PHE A 156 23.66 -7.10 -1.39
C PHE A 156 22.84 -7.37 -2.66
N HIS A 157 22.80 -6.41 -3.60
CA HIS A 157 22.01 -6.45 -4.83
C HIS A 157 20.48 -6.36 -4.63
N VAL A 158 20.00 -6.23 -3.39
CA VAL A 158 18.58 -6.03 -3.07
C VAL A 158 18.30 -4.53 -2.95
N PRO A 159 17.33 -3.98 -3.70
CA PRO A 159 17.01 -2.55 -3.64
C PRO A 159 16.52 -2.12 -2.26
N THR A 160 16.94 -0.95 -1.79
CA THR A 160 16.52 -0.39 -0.49
C THR A 160 15.00 -0.35 -0.29
N PRO A 161 14.16 -0.01 -1.29
CA PRO A 161 12.70 -0.08 -1.14
C PRO A 161 12.21 -1.44 -0.69
N PHE A 162 12.79 -2.52 -1.23
CA PHE A 162 12.41 -3.87 -0.85
C PHE A 162 12.92 -4.23 0.57
N VAL A 163 14.13 -3.79 0.92
CA VAL A 163 14.65 -3.94 2.30
C VAL A 163 13.76 -3.21 3.30
N ALA A 164 13.34 -1.98 2.98
CA ALA A 164 12.40 -1.23 3.80
C ALA A 164 11.06 -1.98 3.98
N LEU A 165 10.52 -2.56 2.89
CA LEU A 165 9.33 -3.40 2.96
C LEU A 165 9.52 -4.58 3.91
N VAL A 166 10.65 -5.29 3.82
CA VAL A 166 10.93 -6.44 4.71
C VAL A 166 10.96 -5.99 6.17
N VAL A 167 11.65 -4.90 6.48
CA VAL A 167 11.70 -4.34 7.85
C VAL A 167 10.29 -3.97 8.32
N VAL A 168 9.54 -3.21 7.53
CA VAL A 168 8.15 -2.85 7.84
C VAL A 168 7.29 -4.10 8.01
N SER A 169 7.44 -5.10 7.15
CA SER A 169 6.68 -6.35 7.22
C SER A 169 6.92 -7.12 8.52
N VAL A 170 8.18 -7.18 8.98
CA VAL A 170 8.50 -7.82 10.26
C VAL A 170 7.86 -7.06 11.42
N VAL A 171 7.96 -5.73 11.44
CA VAL A 171 7.32 -4.89 12.46
C VAL A 171 5.80 -5.08 12.43
N MET A 172 5.20 -5.02 11.26
CA MET A 172 3.76 -5.18 11.09
C MET A 172 3.28 -6.60 11.43
N TRP A 173 4.11 -7.62 11.17
CA TRP A 173 3.82 -8.98 11.58
C TRP A 173 3.79 -9.13 13.11
N VAL A 174 4.76 -8.53 13.82
CA VAL A 174 4.77 -8.50 15.29
C VAL A 174 3.55 -7.73 15.80
N VAL A 175 3.28 -6.54 15.26
CA VAL A 175 2.15 -5.69 15.65
C VAL A 175 0.82 -6.43 15.45
N LEU A 176 0.63 -7.07 14.30
CA LEU A 176 -0.66 -7.68 13.96
C LEU A 176 -0.86 -9.07 14.59
N HIS A 177 0.20 -9.92 14.61
CA HIS A 177 0.03 -11.33 14.99
C HIS A 177 0.54 -11.66 16.39
N ARG A 178 1.37 -10.80 17.02
CA ARG A 178 1.98 -11.08 18.31
C ARG A 178 1.58 -10.11 19.42
N SER A 179 1.02 -8.94 19.08
CA SER A 179 0.67 -7.91 20.07
C SER A 179 -0.78 -8.01 20.55
N VAL A 180 -1.07 -7.34 21.67
CA VAL A 180 -2.45 -7.11 22.16
C VAL A 180 -3.22 -6.25 21.17
N TYR A 181 -2.55 -5.26 20.59
CA TYR A 181 -3.14 -4.37 19.58
C TYR A 181 -3.74 -5.14 18.40
N GLY A 182 -3.00 -6.11 17.84
CA GLY A 182 -3.49 -6.92 16.73
C GLY A 182 -4.75 -7.70 17.10
N ARG A 183 -4.81 -8.28 18.31
CA ARG A 183 -6.04 -8.96 18.79
C ARG A 183 -7.22 -8.00 18.87
N HIS A 184 -7.00 -6.79 19.37
CA HIS A 184 -8.04 -5.76 19.43
C HIS A 184 -8.46 -5.30 18.03
N LEU A 185 -7.52 -5.19 17.07
CA LEU A 185 -7.80 -4.84 15.68
C LEU A 185 -8.73 -5.87 15.02
N TYR A 186 -8.41 -7.16 15.12
CA TYR A 186 -9.25 -8.23 14.60
C TYR A 186 -10.64 -8.26 15.27
N ALA A 187 -10.70 -8.09 16.60
CA ALA A 187 -11.97 -8.07 17.34
C ALA A 187 -12.85 -6.89 16.89
N THR A 188 -12.26 -5.68 16.80
CA THR A 188 -12.96 -4.47 16.36
C THR A 188 -13.50 -4.63 14.94
N GLY A 189 -12.67 -5.10 14.00
CA GLY A 189 -13.10 -5.30 12.63
C GLY A 189 -14.16 -6.36 12.45
N ARG A 190 -14.19 -7.39 13.31
CA ARG A 190 -15.20 -8.44 13.24
C ARG A 190 -16.55 -8.00 13.78
N ASN A 191 -16.55 -7.28 14.90
CA ASN A 191 -17.74 -6.67 15.50
C ASN A 191 -17.33 -5.59 16.51
N GLU A 192 -17.40 -4.33 16.08
CA GLU A 192 -17.02 -3.17 16.88
C GLU A 192 -17.81 -3.07 18.18
N THR A 193 -19.11 -3.35 18.12
CA THR A 193 -20.00 -3.28 19.28
C THR A 193 -19.62 -4.34 20.32
N ALA A 194 -19.44 -5.59 19.91
CA ALA A 194 -19.03 -6.66 20.80
C ALA A 194 -17.63 -6.43 21.39
N ALA A 195 -16.69 -5.92 20.60
CA ALA A 195 -15.35 -5.56 21.07
C ALA A 195 -15.42 -4.47 22.16
N THR A 196 -16.26 -3.44 21.94
CA THR A 196 -16.46 -2.36 22.91
C THR A 196 -17.06 -2.87 24.21
N TYR A 197 -18.08 -3.73 24.16
CA TYR A 197 -18.65 -4.36 25.36
C TYR A 197 -17.66 -5.25 26.10
N SER A 198 -16.68 -5.79 25.40
CA SER A 198 -15.56 -6.56 25.99
C SER A 198 -14.44 -5.70 26.55
N GLY A 199 -14.61 -4.37 26.62
CA GLY A 199 -13.62 -3.44 27.17
C GLY A 199 -12.55 -2.95 26.18
N VAL A 200 -12.63 -3.29 24.89
CA VAL A 200 -11.72 -2.80 23.87
C VAL A 200 -12.10 -1.37 23.49
N ASN A 201 -11.13 -0.44 23.51
CA ASN A 201 -11.35 0.91 22.99
C ASN A 201 -11.26 0.90 21.44
N ALA A 202 -12.38 0.48 20.80
CA ALA A 202 -12.47 0.36 19.34
C ALA A 202 -12.09 1.67 18.61
N ARG A 203 -12.47 2.83 19.15
CA ARG A 203 -12.11 4.13 18.57
C ARG A 203 -10.60 4.32 18.47
N ARG A 204 -9.86 4.06 19.56
CA ARG A 204 -8.40 4.17 19.55
C ARG A 204 -7.76 3.18 18.56
N VAL A 205 -8.31 1.99 18.45
CA VAL A 205 -7.84 0.97 17.52
C VAL A 205 -8.02 1.42 16.07
N VAL A 206 -9.19 1.94 15.71
CA VAL A 206 -9.45 2.46 14.36
C VAL A 206 -8.57 3.66 14.06
N VAL A 207 -8.52 4.68 14.95
CA VAL A 207 -7.66 5.87 14.74
C VAL A 207 -6.21 5.47 14.54
N SER A 208 -5.67 4.56 15.36
CA SER A 208 -4.28 4.12 15.22
C SER A 208 -4.01 3.36 13.92
N ALA A 209 -4.98 2.61 13.38
CA ALA A 209 -4.84 1.95 12.08
C ALA A 209 -4.68 2.97 10.94
N TYR A 210 -5.46 4.05 10.95
CA TYR A 210 -5.32 5.14 9.98
C TYR A 210 -4.02 5.93 10.17
N VAL A 211 -3.59 6.18 11.42
CA VAL A 211 -2.30 6.82 11.70
C VAL A 211 -1.14 6.00 11.17
N ILE A 212 -1.15 4.69 11.42
CA ILE A 212 -0.12 3.78 10.89
C ILE A 212 -0.12 3.80 9.36
N LEU A 213 -1.29 3.74 8.72
CA LEU A 213 -1.40 3.86 7.26
C LEU A 213 -0.79 5.17 6.77
N GLY A 214 -1.10 6.30 7.39
CA GLY A 214 -0.56 7.60 7.01
C GLY A 214 0.96 7.68 7.14
N VAL A 215 1.53 7.15 8.22
CA VAL A 215 3.00 7.06 8.40
C VAL A 215 3.62 6.17 7.31
N LEU A 216 3.05 4.99 7.04
CA LEU A 216 3.55 4.09 6.02
C LEU A 216 3.43 4.69 4.60
N THR A 217 2.39 5.49 4.36
CA THR A 217 2.25 6.26 3.11
C THR A 217 3.37 7.29 2.98
N GLY A 218 3.75 7.96 4.07
CA GLY A 218 4.91 8.87 4.10
C GLY A 218 6.22 8.16 3.81
N VAL A 219 6.47 7.00 4.41
CA VAL A 219 7.66 6.18 4.13
C VAL A 219 7.71 5.76 2.67
N ALA A 220 6.58 5.28 2.12
CA ALA A 220 6.51 4.85 0.73
C ALA A 220 6.71 6.02 -0.24
N ALA A 221 6.16 7.21 0.06
CA ALA A 221 6.32 8.42 -0.74
C ALA A 221 7.80 8.85 -0.82
N ILE A 222 8.52 8.84 0.31
CA ILE A 222 9.96 9.16 0.35
C ILE A 222 10.75 8.20 -0.54
N VAL A 223 10.56 6.90 -0.34
CA VAL A 223 11.30 5.86 -1.06
C VAL A 223 11.02 5.92 -2.57
N PHE A 224 9.76 6.10 -2.95
CA PHE A 224 9.36 6.17 -4.36
C PHE A 224 9.82 7.45 -5.04
N ALA A 225 9.74 8.60 -4.38
CA ALA A 225 10.15 9.89 -4.91
C ALA A 225 11.63 9.87 -5.34
N PHE A 226 12.51 9.27 -4.55
CA PHE A 226 13.91 9.09 -4.91
C PHE A 226 14.14 8.00 -5.97
N TYR A 227 13.30 6.97 -6.01
CA TYR A 227 13.37 5.96 -7.07
C TYR A 227 13.08 6.56 -8.44
N THR A 228 12.05 7.39 -8.55
CA THR A 228 11.68 8.09 -9.80
C THR A 228 12.48 9.38 -10.04
N ASN A 229 13.21 9.86 -9.02
CA ASN A 229 13.90 11.15 -8.96
C ASN A 229 12.98 12.36 -9.28
N SER A 230 11.69 12.16 -9.14
CA SER A 230 10.69 13.20 -9.36
C SER A 230 9.33 12.76 -8.79
N ILE A 231 8.43 13.71 -8.62
CA ILE A 231 7.05 13.43 -8.24
C ILE A 231 6.08 14.25 -9.08
N SER A 232 5.15 13.57 -9.75
CA SER A 232 4.07 14.21 -10.49
C SER A 232 2.84 14.32 -9.60
N PRO A 233 2.32 15.53 -9.36
CA PRO A 233 1.16 15.75 -8.50
C PRO A 233 -0.13 15.16 -9.09
N SER A 234 -0.21 15.05 -10.42
CA SER A 234 -1.42 14.58 -11.12
C SER A 234 -1.44 13.07 -11.36
N SER A 235 -0.29 12.41 -11.55
CA SER A 235 -0.23 11.02 -11.99
C SER A 235 0.33 10.05 -10.94
N HIS A 236 1.31 10.47 -10.13
CA HIS A 236 1.89 9.57 -9.14
C HIS A 236 0.86 9.24 -8.04
N GLY A 237 0.83 7.99 -7.65
CA GLY A 237 -0.13 7.47 -6.69
C GLY A 237 -1.55 7.24 -7.25
N ASN A 238 -1.81 7.47 -8.53
CA ASN A 238 -3.13 7.19 -9.11
C ASN A 238 -3.45 5.71 -9.03
N PHE A 239 -4.65 5.41 -8.51
CA PHE A 239 -5.17 4.06 -8.30
C PHE A 239 -4.37 3.20 -7.30
N PHE A 240 -3.42 3.76 -6.54
CA PHE A 240 -2.70 3.02 -5.51
C PHE A 240 -3.65 2.41 -4.48
N GLU A 241 -4.69 3.15 -4.11
CA GLU A 241 -5.76 2.68 -3.23
C GLU A 241 -6.44 1.43 -3.77
N LEU A 242 -6.79 1.43 -5.06
CA LEU A 242 -7.47 0.28 -5.69
C LEU A 242 -6.56 -0.94 -5.77
N TYR A 243 -5.30 -0.75 -6.14
CA TYR A 243 -4.32 -1.84 -6.19
C TYR A 243 -4.02 -2.39 -4.79
N ALA A 244 -3.88 -1.53 -3.78
CA ALA A 244 -3.62 -1.96 -2.42
C ALA A 244 -4.82 -2.68 -1.80
N ILE A 245 -6.06 -2.23 -2.07
CA ILE A 245 -7.29 -2.95 -1.69
C ILE A 245 -7.32 -4.32 -2.37
N ALA A 246 -7.09 -4.37 -3.70
CA ALA A 246 -7.08 -5.61 -4.45
C ALA A 246 -6.00 -6.58 -3.94
N ALA A 247 -4.79 -6.09 -3.65
CA ALA A 247 -3.72 -6.86 -3.06
C ALA A 247 -4.13 -7.47 -1.72
N ALA A 248 -4.71 -6.67 -0.83
CA ALA A 248 -5.18 -7.13 0.47
C ALA A 248 -6.28 -8.20 0.34
N VAL A 249 -7.26 -7.99 -0.54
CA VAL A 249 -8.36 -8.92 -0.78
C VAL A 249 -7.87 -10.23 -1.39
N LEU A 250 -7.05 -10.18 -2.44
CA LEU A 250 -6.42 -11.36 -3.05
C LEU A 250 -5.52 -12.09 -2.04
N GLY A 251 -4.89 -11.34 -1.14
CA GLY A 251 -4.13 -11.88 -0.01
C GLY A 251 -4.97 -12.47 1.12
N GLY A 252 -6.31 -12.41 1.03
CA GLY A 252 -7.24 -13.01 1.96
C GLY A 252 -7.77 -12.10 3.05
N CYS A 253 -7.55 -10.77 2.96
CA CYS A 253 -8.25 -9.82 3.82
C CYS A 253 -9.73 -9.75 3.45
N SER A 254 -10.59 -9.67 4.47
CA SER A 254 -12.03 -9.48 4.28
C SER A 254 -12.39 -8.00 4.29
N LEU A 255 -13.08 -7.51 3.26
CA LEU A 255 -13.61 -6.14 3.26
C LEU A 255 -14.67 -5.89 4.36
N ARG A 256 -15.16 -6.96 4.99
CA ARG A 256 -16.05 -6.85 6.17
C ARG A 256 -15.27 -6.61 7.46
N GLY A 257 -13.94 -6.63 7.40
CA GLY A 257 -13.06 -6.55 8.57
C GLY A 257 -12.84 -7.89 9.29
N GLY A 258 -11.96 -7.88 10.27
CA GLY A 258 -11.70 -8.98 11.19
C GLY A 258 -10.90 -10.16 10.60
N GLU A 259 -10.49 -10.12 9.34
CA GLU A 259 -9.71 -11.17 8.68
C GLU A 259 -8.62 -10.59 7.79
N GLY A 260 -7.45 -11.20 7.82
CA GLY A 260 -6.30 -10.85 6.99
C GLY A 260 -4.98 -11.25 7.63
N SER A 261 -3.89 -11.17 6.88
CA SER A 261 -2.55 -11.42 7.40
C SER A 261 -1.50 -10.62 6.63
N VAL A 262 -0.38 -10.31 7.30
CA VAL A 262 0.77 -9.64 6.67
C VAL A 262 1.28 -10.45 5.48
N VAL A 263 1.42 -11.77 5.65
CA VAL A 263 1.91 -12.65 4.57
C VAL A 263 0.95 -12.63 3.38
N GLY A 264 -0.36 -12.71 3.64
CA GLY A 264 -1.37 -12.61 2.58
C GLY A 264 -1.28 -11.31 1.80
N ILE A 265 -1.21 -10.16 2.49
CA ILE A 265 -1.09 -8.84 1.85
C ILE A 265 0.17 -8.77 0.97
N LEU A 266 1.30 -9.27 1.45
CA LEU A 266 2.55 -9.31 0.69
C LEU A 266 2.45 -10.19 -0.56
N LEU A 267 1.84 -11.36 -0.44
CA LEU A 267 1.60 -12.26 -1.58
C LEU A 267 0.69 -11.61 -2.62
N GLY A 268 -0.40 -10.99 -2.19
CA GLY A 268 -1.32 -10.27 -3.08
C GLY A 268 -0.64 -9.08 -3.78
N THR A 269 0.15 -8.30 -3.05
CA THR A 269 0.93 -7.19 -3.63
C THR A 269 1.93 -7.69 -4.65
N THR A 270 2.68 -8.75 -4.33
CA THR A 270 3.66 -9.35 -5.24
C THR A 270 2.97 -9.88 -6.49
N LEU A 271 1.82 -10.54 -6.35
CA LEU A 271 1.03 -11.05 -7.46
C LEU A 271 0.64 -9.94 -8.44
N LEU A 272 0.11 -8.82 -7.91
CA LEU A 272 -0.28 -7.68 -8.76
C LEU A 272 0.92 -7.02 -9.43
N GLN A 273 2.06 -6.88 -8.74
CA GLN A 273 3.27 -6.30 -9.32
C GLN A 273 3.89 -7.20 -10.40
N VAL A 274 3.88 -8.53 -10.21
CA VAL A 274 4.31 -9.49 -11.24
C VAL A 274 3.38 -9.44 -12.45
N LEU A 275 2.07 -9.31 -12.23
CA LEU A 275 1.10 -9.15 -13.31
C LEU A 275 1.34 -7.86 -14.10
N GLN A 276 1.55 -6.75 -13.41
CA GLN A 276 1.86 -5.47 -14.06
C GLN A 276 3.19 -5.54 -14.84
N ASN A 277 4.18 -6.23 -14.30
CA ASN A 277 5.44 -6.49 -14.99
C ASN A 277 5.24 -7.33 -16.26
N LEU A 278 4.39 -8.36 -16.21
CA LEU A 278 4.01 -9.16 -17.37
C LEU A 278 3.40 -8.29 -18.48
N VAL A 279 2.41 -7.46 -18.13
CA VAL A 279 1.75 -6.54 -19.08
C VAL A 279 2.77 -5.66 -19.79
N ASN A 280 3.74 -5.12 -19.03
CA ASN A 280 4.81 -4.28 -19.58
C ASN A 280 5.78 -5.10 -20.47
N LEU A 281 6.17 -6.31 -20.06
CA LEU A 281 7.08 -7.18 -20.81
C LEU A 281 6.47 -7.70 -22.12
N LEU A 282 5.16 -7.87 -22.18
CA LEU A 282 4.42 -8.25 -23.39
C LEU A 282 4.17 -7.05 -24.33
N GLY A 283 4.57 -5.85 -23.94
CA GLY A 283 4.37 -4.65 -24.75
C GLY A 283 2.89 -4.25 -24.90
N ILE A 284 2.04 -4.67 -23.95
CA ILE A 284 0.63 -4.27 -23.95
C ILE A 284 0.56 -2.76 -23.72
N PRO A 285 -0.18 -2.01 -24.55
CA PRO A 285 -0.30 -0.57 -24.42
C PRO A 285 -0.74 -0.16 -23.01
N SER A 286 -0.12 0.89 -22.47
CA SER A 286 -0.42 1.40 -21.12
C SER A 286 -1.91 1.76 -20.92
N SER A 287 -2.60 2.14 -22.00
CA SER A 287 -4.04 2.39 -22.01
C SER A 287 -4.90 1.16 -21.67
N LEU A 288 -4.42 -0.05 -21.96
CA LEU A 288 -5.09 -1.30 -21.63
C LEU A 288 -4.67 -1.89 -20.28
N ASN A 289 -3.63 -1.35 -19.64
CA ASN A 289 -3.11 -1.87 -18.39
C ASN A 289 -4.21 -1.95 -17.31
N PHE A 290 -5.01 -0.89 -17.16
CA PHE A 290 -6.10 -0.86 -16.19
C PHE A 290 -7.19 -1.91 -16.50
N ALA A 291 -7.52 -2.12 -17.76
CA ALA A 291 -8.52 -3.12 -18.17
C ALA A 291 -8.02 -4.55 -17.86
N VAL A 292 -6.76 -4.83 -18.17
CA VAL A 292 -6.14 -6.14 -17.87
C VAL A 292 -6.10 -6.38 -16.37
N MET A 293 -5.63 -5.38 -15.59
CA MET A 293 -5.56 -5.49 -14.14
C MET A 293 -6.94 -5.70 -13.52
N GLY A 294 -7.94 -4.91 -13.93
CA GLY A 294 -9.31 -5.05 -13.46
C GLY A 294 -9.90 -6.43 -13.78
N GLY A 295 -9.66 -6.94 -15.00
CA GLY A 295 -10.09 -8.26 -15.40
C GLY A 295 -9.49 -9.39 -14.57
N VAL A 296 -8.18 -9.33 -14.30
CA VAL A 296 -7.49 -10.34 -13.47
C VAL A 296 -7.96 -10.30 -12.02
N ILE A 297 -8.13 -9.10 -11.44
CA ILE A 297 -8.67 -8.95 -10.09
C ILE A 297 -10.08 -9.56 -10.01
N LEU A 298 -10.94 -9.27 -11.00
CA LEU A 298 -12.30 -9.82 -11.05
C LEU A 298 -12.29 -11.34 -11.14
N ILE A 299 -11.49 -11.92 -12.03
CA ILE A 299 -11.34 -13.37 -12.18
C ILE A 299 -10.84 -13.98 -10.86
N GLY A 300 -9.85 -13.36 -10.22
CA GLY A 300 -9.32 -13.82 -8.93
C GLY A 300 -10.37 -13.86 -7.83
N VAL A 301 -11.14 -12.77 -7.69
CA VAL A 301 -12.21 -12.67 -6.67
C VAL A 301 -13.36 -13.63 -6.95
N VAL A 302 -13.81 -13.75 -8.20
CA VAL A 302 -14.86 -14.72 -8.60
C VAL A 302 -14.38 -16.15 -8.36
N GLY A 303 -13.14 -16.45 -8.74
CA GLY A 303 -12.54 -17.78 -8.53
C GLY A 303 -12.49 -18.15 -7.04
N ASP A 304 -12.05 -17.23 -6.18
CA ASP A 304 -12.03 -17.45 -4.72
C ASP A 304 -13.46 -17.70 -4.16
N GLN A 305 -14.44 -16.91 -4.58
CA GLN A 305 -15.84 -17.11 -4.17
C GLN A 305 -16.42 -18.45 -4.60
N VAL A 306 -16.17 -18.86 -5.86
CA VAL A 306 -16.66 -20.16 -6.38
C VAL A 306 -16.03 -21.32 -5.61
N LEU A 307 -14.73 -21.26 -5.35
CA LEU A 307 -14.02 -22.28 -4.56
C LEU A 307 -14.54 -22.36 -3.12
N GLN A 308 -14.80 -21.22 -2.48
CA GLN A 308 -15.35 -21.19 -1.11
C GLN A 308 -16.77 -21.77 -1.06
N ARG A 309 -17.63 -21.46 -2.03
CA ARG A 309 -19.00 -22.03 -2.09
C ARG A 309 -18.98 -23.53 -2.28
N ARG A 310 -18.10 -24.05 -3.17
CA ARG A 310 -17.94 -25.50 -3.35
C ARG A 310 -17.45 -26.20 -2.09
N ALA A 311 -16.48 -25.62 -1.39
CA ALA A 311 -15.97 -26.15 -0.13
C ALA A 311 -17.00 -26.12 1.01
N ALA A 312 -17.93 -25.16 1.03
CA ALA A 312 -19.02 -25.07 1.98
C ALA A 312 -20.13 -26.09 1.67
N GLY A 313 -20.46 -26.29 0.38
CA GLY A 313 -21.46 -27.29 -0.05
C GLY A 313 -21.06 -28.74 0.24
N VAL A 314 -19.76 -29.05 0.19
CA VAL A 314 -19.23 -30.40 0.55
C VAL A 314 -19.29 -30.67 2.06
N ARG A 315 -19.41 -29.63 2.92
CA ARG A 315 -19.56 -29.79 4.39
C ARG A 315 -21.01 -29.85 4.85
N ALA A 316 -21.97 -29.63 3.96
CA ALA A 316 -23.42 -29.67 4.25
C ALA A 316 -24.07 -30.98 3.78
N GLN A 317 -23.31 -31.88 3.19
CA GLN A 317 -23.65 -33.29 2.93
C GLN A 317 -22.85 -34.20 3.87
#